data_ae92164e0c8d331fd7e69b78a956048b
#
_entry.id   ae92164e0c8d331fd7e69b78a956048b
#
_cell.length_a   1.000
_cell.length_b   1.000
_cell.length_c   1.000
_cell.angle_alpha   90.00
_cell.angle_beta   90.00
_cell.angle_gamma   90.00
#
_symmetry.space_group_name_H-M   'P 1'
#
loop_
_entity.id
_entity.type
_entity.pdbx_description
1 polymer ?
#
loop_
_entity_poly.entity_id
_entity_poly.type
_entity_poly.pdbx_seq_one_letter_code
_entity_poly.pdbx_strand_id
1 'polypeptide(L)'
;MQKEIVFGTTEIKVKNCYPFKYSNGKVVLRVSASEADTDEATLKLLKTNTAPIEYYETVDIVNEDGTVTEGTEFALKNTYEGYESGEYVSSYKDGIYEAEVTRLDETEKAVKQNSANIEYLAIMNGIEL
;
A
#
# COMPACT_ATOMS: atom_id res chain seq x y z
N MET A 1 6.04 -4.72 19.29
CA MET A 1 4.98 -4.95 18.28
C MET A 1 5.59 -5.01 16.90
N GLN A 2 5.28 -6.06 16.15
CA GLN A 2 5.69 -6.18 14.75
C GLN A 2 4.53 -5.76 13.84
N LYS A 3 4.87 -5.20 12.69
CA LYS A 3 3.91 -4.70 11.71
C LYS A 3 4.25 -5.26 10.34
N GLU A 4 3.22 -5.61 9.55
CA GLU A 4 3.41 -6.01 8.17
C GLU A 4 2.26 -5.54 7.28
N ILE A 5 2.54 -5.43 5.99
CA ILE A 5 1.52 -5.20 4.97
C ILE A 5 1.48 -6.40 4.04
N VAL A 6 0.27 -6.70 3.55
CA VAL A 6 0.01 -7.77 2.59
C VAL A 6 -0.81 -7.22 1.44
N PHE A 7 -0.35 -7.44 0.22
CA PHE A 7 -1.07 -7.08 -0.99
C PHE A 7 -0.81 -8.12 -2.07
N GLY A 8 -1.90 -8.69 -2.60
CA GLY A 8 -1.79 -9.84 -3.49
C GLY A 8 -1.13 -11.03 -2.76
N THR A 9 -0.01 -11.51 -3.29
CA THR A 9 0.79 -12.58 -2.69
C THR A 9 2.04 -12.06 -1.98
N THR A 10 2.18 -10.74 -1.87
CA THR A 10 3.36 -10.09 -1.30
C THR A 10 3.14 -9.73 0.16
N GLU A 11 4.08 -10.10 1.01
CA GLU A 11 4.12 -9.74 2.44
C GLU A 11 5.39 -8.95 2.71
N ILE A 12 5.28 -7.81 3.38
CA ILE A 12 6.42 -6.95 3.72
C ILE A 12 6.33 -6.56 5.18
N LYS A 13 7.39 -6.83 5.94
CA LYS A 13 7.53 -6.30 7.30
C LYS A 13 7.82 -4.81 7.21
N VAL A 14 7.08 -4.02 7.97
CA VAL A 14 7.16 -2.56 7.94
C VAL A 14 7.38 -1.99 9.34
N LYS A 15 7.91 -0.79 9.41
CA LYS A 15 8.00 -0.02 10.65
C LYS A 15 6.72 0.75 10.90
N ASN A 16 6.14 1.33 9.85
CA ASN A 16 4.89 2.06 9.89
C ASN A 16 4.15 1.93 8.57
N CYS A 17 2.82 2.01 8.65
CA CYS A 17 1.94 2.12 7.50
C CYS A 17 0.71 2.90 7.93
N TYR A 18 0.49 4.08 7.36
CA TYR A 18 -0.62 4.94 7.71
C TYR A 18 -1.01 5.86 6.56
N PRO A 19 -2.29 6.24 6.46
CA PRO A 19 -2.72 7.22 5.48
C PRO A 19 -2.31 8.63 5.91
N PHE A 20 -1.93 9.45 4.95
CA PHE A 20 -1.57 10.86 5.17
C PHE A 20 -2.22 11.74 4.11
N LYS A 21 -2.79 12.85 4.54
CA LYS A 21 -3.40 13.84 3.65
C LYS A 21 -2.53 15.08 3.58
N TYR A 22 -2.09 15.43 2.37
CA TYR A 22 -1.38 16.68 2.12
C TYR A 22 -2.32 17.88 2.12
N SER A 23 -1.76 19.07 2.28
CA SER A 23 -2.53 20.33 2.31
C SER A 23 -3.29 20.60 1.00
N ASN A 24 -2.81 20.06 -0.13
CA ASN A 24 -3.49 20.17 -1.43
C ASN A 24 -4.64 19.17 -1.62
N GLY A 25 -4.94 18.36 -0.60
CA GLY A 25 -6.00 17.34 -0.65
C GLY A 25 -5.55 15.96 -1.12
N LYS A 26 -4.31 15.82 -1.60
CA LYS A 26 -3.75 14.53 -2.00
C LYS A 26 -3.64 13.60 -0.79
N VAL A 27 -4.17 12.39 -0.91
CA VAL A 27 -4.08 11.34 0.13
C VAL A 27 -3.12 10.25 -0.34
N VAL A 28 -2.18 9.90 0.52
CA VAL A 28 -1.21 8.84 0.25
C VAL A 28 -1.23 7.82 1.38
N LEU A 29 -0.80 6.60 1.10
CA LEU A 29 -0.45 5.62 2.11
C LEU A 29 1.06 5.67 2.28
N ARG A 30 1.53 6.04 3.47
CA ARG A 30 2.94 6.06 3.80
C ARG A 30 3.36 4.74 4.40
N VAL A 31 4.42 4.18 3.85
CA VAL A 31 5.00 2.92 4.31
C VAL A 31 6.47 3.14 4.59
N SER A 32 6.93 2.80 5.78
CA SER A 32 8.36 2.80 6.09
C SER A 32 8.82 1.40 6.48
N ALA A 33 9.98 1.00 6.00
CA ALA A 33 10.52 -0.33 6.22
C ALA A 33 12.04 -0.29 6.39
N SER A 34 12.57 -1.18 7.22
CA SER A 34 14.01 -1.30 7.41
C SER A 34 14.63 -2.12 6.28
N GLU A 35 15.84 -1.75 5.86
CA GLU A 35 16.60 -2.55 4.90
C GLU A 35 16.92 -3.96 5.40
N ALA A 36 16.87 -4.18 6.72
CA ALA A 36 17.03 -5.50 7.32
C ALA A 36 15.82 -6.41 7.08
N ASP A 37 14.66 -5.84 6.84
CA ASP A 37 13.39 -6.58 6.68
C ASP A 37 12.94 -6.71 5.23
N THR A 38 13.36 -5.81 4.35
CA THR A 38 12.97 -5.81 2.94
C THR A 38 14.02 -5.13 2.07
N ASP A 39 13.84 -5.22 0.77
CA ASP A 39 14.68 -4.53 -0.21
C ASP A 39 13.83 -3.60 -1.08
N GLU A 40 14.51 -2.75 -1.87
CA GLU A 40 13.85 -1.81 -2.77
C GLU A 40 12.99 -2.51 -3.82
N ALA A 41 13.46 -3.63 -4.37
CA ALA A 41 12.74 -4.37 -5.41
C ALA A 41 11.40 -4.91 -4.88
N THR A 42 11.38 -5.44 -3.67
CA THR A 42 10.17 -5.94 -3.02
C THR A 42 9.21 -4.80 -2.70
N LEU A 43 9.70 -3.70 -2.14
CA LEU A 43 8.88 -2.55 -1.82
C LEU A 43 8.29 -1.89 -3.07
N LYS A 44 9.04 -1.88 -4.17
CA LYS A 44 8.61 -1.34 -5.46
C LYS A 44 7.44 -2.11 -6.09
N LEU A 45 7.14 -3.32 -5.62
CA LEU A 45 5.94 -4.06 -6.05
C LEU A 45 4.66 -3.30 -5.74
N LEU A 46 4.68 -2.34 -4.80
CA LEU A 46 3.56 -1.42 -4.55
C LEU A 46 3.20 -0.59 -5.79
N LYS A 47 4.17 -0.30 -6.67
CA LYS A 47 3.95 0.48 -7.89
C LYS A 47 3.00 -0.22 -8.87
N THR A 48 3.09 -1.54 -8.96
CA THR A 48 2.29 -2.35 -9.90
C THR A 48 1.18 -3.13 -9.20
N ASN A 49 0.99 -2.89 -7.89
CA ASN A 49 -0.04 -3.56 -7.11
C ASN A 49 -1.44 -3.20 -7.60
N THR A 50 -2.30 -4.22 -7.76
CA THR A 50 -3.71 -4.06 -8.13
C THR A 50 -4.67 -4.53 -7.03
N ALA A 51 -4.15 -4.97 -5.90
CA ALA A 51 -4.94 -5.47 -4.77
C ALA A 51 -5.01 -4.45 -3.64
N PRO A 52 -6.06 -4.49 -2.79
CA PRO A 52 -6.07 -3.71 -1.55
C PRO A 52 -4.86 -4.05 -0.68
N ILE A 53 -4.40 -3.07 0.09
CA ILE A 53 -3.26 -3.24 1.01
C ILE A 53 -3.81 -3.52 2.40
N GLU A 54 -3.52 -4.70 2.92
CA GLU A 54 -3.93 -5.10 4.26
C GLU A 54 -2.79 -4.83 5.24
N TYR A 55 -3.13 -4.21 6.37
CA TYR A 55 -2.18 -3.88 7.42
C TYR A 55 -2.42 -4.72 8.65
N TYR A 56 -1.36 -5.39 9.11
CA TYR A 56 -1.40 -6.30 10.25
C TYR A 56 -0.44 -5.83 11.35
N GLU A 57 -0.81 -6.11 12.59
CA GLU A 57 0.04 -5.94 13.76
C GLU A 57 0.01 -7.21 14.59
N THR A 58 1.12 -7.51 15.27
CA THR A 58 1.13 -8.62 16.24
C THR A 58 0.23 -8.28 17.43
N VAL A 59 -0.44 -9.30 17.95
CA VAL A 59 -1.35 -9.16 19.09
C VAL A 59 -0.58 -9.45 20.37
N ASP A 60 -0.67 -8.55 21.35
CA ASP A 60 -0.10 -8.75 22.67
C ASP A 60 -0.91 -9.79 23.45
N ILE A 61 -0.20 -10.62 24.23
CA ILE A 61 -0.79 -11.63 25.08
C ILE A 61 -0.85 -11.09 26.49
N VAL A 62 -2.06 -10.99 27.06
CA VAL A 62 -2.26 -10.62 28.47
C VAL A 62 -2.26 -11.91 29.29
N ASN A 63 -1.26 -12.06 30.14
CA ASN A 63 -1.11 -13.23 31.02
C ASN A 63 -2.06 -13.14 32.22
N GLU A 64 -2.30 -14.27 32.88
CA GLU A 64 -3.18 -14.35 34.07
C GLU A 64 -2.73 -13.44 35.20
N ASP A 65 -1.43 -13.20 35.33
CA ASP A 65 -0.86 -12.33 36.35
C ASP A 65 -0.92 -10.81 36.01
N GLY A 66 -1.52 -10.48 34.86
CA GLY A 66 -1.63 -9.10 34.37
C GLY A 66 -0.41 -8.61 33.59
N THR A 67 0.63 -9.41 33.43
CA THR A 67 1.77 -9.05 32.56
C THR A 67 1.41 -9.20 31.09
N VAL A 68 2.08 -8.41 30.26
CA VAL A 68 1.87 -8.43 28.80
C VAL A 68 3.10 -9.05 28.12
N THR A 69 2.85 -10.06 27.29
CA THR A 69 3.89 -10.68 26.45
C THR A 69 3.62 -10.28 25.01
N GLU A 70 4.66 -9.90 24.28
CA GLU A 70 4.54 -9.62 22.85
C GLU A 70 4.18 -10.90 22.10
N GLY A 71 3.06 -10.90 21.38
CA GLY A 71 2.60 -12.02 20.58
C GLY A 71 3.35 -12.13 19.27
N THR A 72 3.25 -13.30 18.63
CA THR A 72 3.82 -13.56 17.30
C THR A 72 2.76 -13.69 16.21
N GLU A 73 1.49 -13.74 16.59
CA GLU A 73 0.39 -13.81 15.65
C GLU A 73 -0.01 -12.42 15.16
N PHE A 74 -0.17 -12.31 13.84
CA PHE A 74 -0.63 -11.08 13.20
C PHE A 74 -2.16 -11.05 13.11
N ALA A 75 -2.73 -9.90 13.43
CA ALA A 75 -4.16 -9.65 13.27
C ALA A 75 -4.37 -8.49 12.32
N LEU A 76 -5.33 -8.61 11.42
CA LEU A 76 -5.71 -7.55 10.49
C LEU A 76 -6.24 -6.34 11.26
N LYS A 77 -5.62 -5.18 11.04
CA LYS A 77 -6.00 -3.92 11.68
C LYS A 77 -6.72 -2.98 10.72
N ASN A 78 -6.28 -2.91 9.48
CA ASN A 78 -6.88 -2.04 8.46
C ASN A 78 -6.73 -2.67 7.10
N THR A 79 -7.69 -2.36 6.22
CA THR A 79 -7.60 -2.64 4.79
C THR A 79 -7.67 -1.31 4.06
N TYR A 80 -6.62 -1.00 3.31
CA TYR A 80 -6.52 0.25 2.57
C TYR A 80 -6.86 0.02 1.09
N GLU A 81 -7.99 0.55 0.67
CA GLU A 81 -8.47 0.47 -0.71
C GLU A 81 -8.27 1.81 -1.43
N GLY A 82 -8.10 1.75 -2.74
CA GLY A 82 -7.94 2.94 -3.57
C GLY A 82 -6.49 3.35 -3.80
N TYR A 83 -5.53 2.69 -3.20
CA TYR A 83 -4.10 2.97 -3.36
C TYR A 83 -3.45 2.16 -4.49
N GLU A 84 -4.12 1.10 -4.90
CA GLU A 84 -3.72 0.33 -6.07
C GLU A 84 -3.82 1.19 -7.32
N SER A 85 -2.82 1.09 -8.19
CA SER A 85 -2.71 1.89 -9.43
C SER A 85 -2.48 3.38 -9.23
N GLY A 86 -2.20 3.82 -8.01
CA GLY A 86 -1.79 5.19 -7.71
C GLY A 86 -0.33 5.45 -8.07
N GLU A 87 0.07 6.72 -7.94
CA GLU A 87 1.47 7.07 -8.10
C GLU A 87 2.30 6.52 -6.95
N TYR A 88 3.45 5.97 -7.28
CA TYR A 88 4.41 5.45 -6.32
C TYR A 88 5.66 6.31 -6.31
N VAL A 89 6.06 6.75 -5.13
CA VAL A 89 7.35 7.41 -4.90
C VAL A 89 8.03 6.78 -3.70
N SER A 90 9.34 6.70 -3.73
CA SER A 90 10.11 6.15 -2.61
C SER A 90 11.41 6.91 -2.40
N SER A 91 11.92 6.83 -1.18
CA SER A 91 13.22 7.37 -0.80
C SER A 91 13.91 6.40 0.15
N TYR A 92 15.22 6.52 0.25
CA TYR A 92 16.04 5.73 1.16
C TYR A 92 16.98 6.66 1.91
N LYS A 93 17.04 6.50 3.21
CA LYS A 93 17.96 7.23 4.07
C LYS A 93 18.27 6.44 5.33
N ASP A 94 19.58 6.30 5.61
CA ASP A 94 20.07 5.71 6.86
C ASP A 94 19.46 4.31 7.17
N GLY A 95 19.36 3.47 6.17
CA GLY A 95 18.84 2.10 6.31
C GLY A 95 17.32 1.98 6.32
N ILE A 96 16.60 3.08 6.09
CA ILE A 96 15.14 3.11 6.09
C ILE A 96 14.63 3.49 4.69
N TYR A 97 13.74 2.65 4.15
CA TYR A 97 12.96 2.96 2.97
C TYR A 97 11.67 3.65 3.39
N GLU A 98 11.34 4.73 2.71
CA GLU A 98 10.02 5.37 2.83
C GLU A 98 9.35 5.36 1.47
N ALA A 99 8.12 4.88 1.41
CA ALA A 99 7.33 4.83 0.20
C ALA A 99 5.98 5.50 0.41
N GLU A 100 5.47 6.11 -0.64
CA GLU A 100 4.13 6.68 -0.66
C GLU A 100 3.41 6.20 -1.91
N VAL A 101 2.18 5.71 -1.72
CA VAL A 101 1.29 5.31 -2.82
C VAL A 101 0.09 6.25 -2.77
N THR A 102 -0.17 6.95 -3.86
CA THR A 102 -1.28 7.91 -3.92
C THR A 102 -2.62 7.20 -4.06
N ARG A 103 -3.58 7.62 -3.24
CA ARG A 103 -4.96 7.17 -3.37
C ARG A 103 -5.62 7.88 -4.55
N LEU A 104 -6.23 7.09 -5.45
CA LEU A 104 -7.08 7.61 -6.49
C LEU A 104 -8.52 7.69 -5.98
N ASP A 105 -9.19 8.81 -6.22
CA ASP A 105 -10.62 8.91 -5.95
C ASP A 105 -11.43 8.21 -7.05
N GLU A 106 -12.73 8.06 -6.82
CA GLU A 106 -13.65 7.41 -7.77
C GLU A 106 -13.65 8.09 -9.15
N THR A 107 -13.57 9.41 -9.18
CA THR A 107 -13.54 10.20 -10.41
C THR A 107 -12.26 9.96 -11.20
N GLU A 108 -11.11 9.98 -10.54
CA GLU A 108 -9.80 9.70 -11.18
C GLU A 108 -9.73 8.30 -11.75
N LYS A 109 -10.23 7.29 -11.03
CA LYS A 109 -10.33 5.92 -11.51
C LYS A 109 -11.23 5.82 -12.75
N ALA A 110 -12.38 6.47 -12.72
CA ALA A 110 -13.33 6.48 -13.84
C ALA A 110 -12.73 7.13 -15.09
N VAL A 111 -12.01 8.24 -14.95
CA VAL A 111 -11.35 8.93 -16.07
C VAL A 111 -10.30 8.02 -16.72
N LYS A 112 -9.45 7.36 -15.93
CA LYS A 112 -8.45 6.43 -16.47
C LYS A 112 -9.10 5.26 -17.20
N GLN A 113 -10.14 4.67 -16.64
CA GLN A 113 -10.87 3.56 -17.24
C GLN A 113 -11.58 3.96 -18.51
N ASN A 114 -12.22 5.12 -18.55
CA ASN A 114 -12.92 5.64 -19.73
C ASN A 114 -11.95 5.94 -20.88
N SER A 115 -10.79 6.49 -20.61
CA SER A 115 -9.75 6.71 -21.62
C SER A 115 -9.31 5.40 -22.28
N ALA A 116 -9.05 4.36 -21.48
CA ALA A 116 -8.70 3.04 -21.98
C ALA A 116 -9.82 2.42 -22.82
N ASN A 117 -11.07 2.54 -22.40
CA ASN A 117 -12.23 2.03 -23.11
C ASN A 117 -12.46 2.74 -24.45
N ILE A 118 -12.25 4.04 -24.51
CA ILE A 118 -12.37 4.80 -25.76
C ILE A 118 -11.32 4.35 -26.77
N GLU A 119 -10.07 4.19 -26.38
CA GLU A 119 -9.01 3.69 -27.23
C GLU A 119 -9.31 2.27 -27.74
N TYR A 120 -9.78 1.40 -26.88
CA TYR A 120 -10.15 0.04 -27.25
C TYR A 120 -11.29 0.00 -28.26
N LEU A 121 -12.35 0.78 -28.07
CA LEU A 121 -13.48 0.85 -28.98
C LEU A 121 -13.09 1.43 -30.35
N ALA A 122 -12.22 2.43 -30.37
CA ALA A 122 -11.70 3.00 -31.59
C ALA A 122 -10.93 1.96 -32.44
N ILE A 123 -10.08 1.18 -31.80
CA ILE A 123 -9.32 0.10 -32.43
C ILE A 123 -10.27 -0.97 -33.00
N MET A 124 -11.25 -1.39 -32.20
CA MET A 124 -12.21 -2.43 -32.58
C MET A 124 -13.09 -2.03 -33.78
N ASN A 125 -13.46 -0.76 -33.87
CA ASN A 125 -14.33 -0.25 -34.95
C ASN A 125 -13.57 0.34 -36.13
N GLY A 126 -12.24 0.33 -36.11
CA GLY A 126 -11.41 0.92 -37.16
C GLY A 126 -11.51 2.44 -37.23
N ILE A 127 -11.86 3.09 -36.14
CA ILE A 127 -11.97 4.54 -36.04
C ILE A 127 -10.62 5.09 -35.61
N GLU A 128 -10.09 6.06 -36.33
CA GLU A 128 -8.91 6.80 -35.92
C GLU A 128 -9.32 7.94 -34.99
N LEU A 129 -8.59 8.06 -33.89
CA LEU A 129 -8.78 9.14 -32.91
C LEU A 129 -7.74 10.24 -33.12
#